data_c56ee0efe8217a9f32f4bd4e4f0d7d4c
#
_entry.id   c56ee0efe8217a9f32f4bd4e4f0d7d4c
#
_cell.length_a   1.000
_cell.length_b   1.000
_cell.length_c   1.000
_cell.angle_alpha   90.00
_cell.angle_beta   90.00
_cell.angle_gamma   90.00
#
_symmetry.space_group_name_H-M   'P 1'
#
loop_
_entity.id
_entity.type
_entity.pdbx_description
1 polymer ?
#
loop_
_entity_poly.entity_id
_entity_poly.type
_entity_poly.pdbx_seq_one_letter_code
_entity_poly.pdbx_strand_id
1 'polypeptide(L)'
;MTITAVDVGGTFTDFVVLRDDGTIYSIKVLSTPRSPEVAVLEGLRKIREPISEVLHATTIGANAILGQVGLEIPRVALFTTKGFRDVIEIGRQNRPRLYDLFFDKPRPLVPRELRFEVDERVLADGSVTKRVDPGEVERYAVKAKSMGVVSVAVSYLHSYINPVNEEVTGEVLRKYFRYVSLSSRVAPEPREYERTSTT
;
A
#
# COMPACT_ATOMS: atom_id res chain seq x y z
N MET A 1 -37.84 2.20 3.96
CA MET A 1 -36.48 2.49 3.48
C MET A 1 -35.57 1.30 3.74
N THR A 2 -34.74 0.90 2.81
CA THR A 2 -33.91 -0.30 2.96
C THR A 2 -32.46 0.10 3.04
N ILE A 3 -31.74 -0.36 4.08
CA ILE A 3 -30.32 -0.16 4.23
C ILE A 3 -29.62 -1.43 3.77
N THR A 4 -28.55 -1.28 2.98
CA THR A 4 -27.80 -2.42 2.47
C THR A 4 -26.31 -2.26 2.83
N ALA A 5 -25.74 -3.26 3.51
CA ALA A 5 -24.32 -3.39 3.69
C ALA A 5 -23.75 -4.30 2.60
N VAL A 6 -22.63 -3.90 2.01
CA VAL A 6 -21.92 -4.64 0.95
C VAL A 6 -20.49 -4.86 1.41
N ASP A 7 -20.06 -6.12 1.45
CA ASP A 7 -18.65 -6.50 1.71
C ASP A 7 -18.07 -7.17 0.47
N VAL A 8 -17.06 -6.51 -0.12
CA VAL A 8 -16.35 -7.03 -1.30
C VAL A 8 -15.15 -7.84 -0.86
N GLY A 9 -15.34 -9.15 -0.77
CA GLY A 9 -14.28 -10.11 -0.48
C GLY A 9 -13.59 -10.64 -1.74
N GLY A 10 -12.59 -11.49 -1.53
CA GLY A 10 -11.80 -12.08 -2.61
C GLY A 10 -12.55 -13.05 -3.50
N THR A 11 -13.44 -13.85 -2.93
CA THR A 11 -14.20 -14.90 -3.65
C THR A 11 -15.65 -14.52 -3.82
N PHE A 12 -16.26 -13.93 -2.79
CA PHE A 12 -17.65 -13.52 -2.79
C PHE A 12 -17.79 -12.06 -2.39
N THR A 13 -18.81 -11.43 -2.94
CA THR A 13 -19.34 -10.14 -2.50
C THR A 13 -20.65 -10.42 -1.77
N ASP A 14 -20.67 -10.10 -0.49
CA ASP A 14 -21.77 -10.37 0.40
C ASP A 14 -22.60 -9.11 0.62
N PHE A 15 -23.92 -9.29 0.66
CA PHE A 15 -24.88 -8.22 0.94
C PHE A 15 -25.73 -8.61 2.13
N VAL A 16 -25.92 -7.66 3.03
CA VAL A 16 -26.88 -7.76 4.13
C VAL A 16 -27.88 -6.63 3.96
N VAL A 17 -29.13 -6.99 3.84
CA VAL A 17 -30.26 -6.06 3.58
C VAL A 17 -31.12 -5.97 4.79
N LEU A 18 -31.28 -4.78 5.35
CA LEU A 18 -32.19 -4.46 6.44
C LEU A 18 -33.40 -3.70 5.89
N ARG A 19 -34.59 -4.27 6.06
CA ARG A 19 -35.87 -3.65 5.71
C ARG A 19 -36.44 -2.79 6.82
N ASP A 20 -37.38 -1.93 6.50
CA ASP A 20 -38.12 -1.07 7.45
C ASP A 20 -38.87 -1.85 8.54
N ASP A 21 -39.32 -3.05 8.23
CA ASP A 21 -40.00 -3.94 9.17
C ASP A 21 -39.06 -4.66 10.13
N GLY A 22 -37.72 -4.36 10.04
CA GLY A 22 -36.70 -5.02 10.83
C GLY A 22 -36.24 -6.37 10.28
N THR A 23 -36.81 -6.84 9.16
CA THR A 23 -36.37 -8.08 8.51
C THR A 23 -35.00 -7.94 7.91
N ILE A 24 -34.12 -8.93 8.17
CA ILE A 24 -32.79 -9.00 7.60
C ILE A 24 -32.68 -10.23 6.70
N TYR A 25 -32.09 -10.04 5.50
CA TYR A 25 -31.73 -11.14 4.63
C TYR A 25 -30.36 -10.87 3.97
N SER A 26 -29.76 -11.91 3.42
CA SER A 26 -28.46 -11.80 2.76
C SER A 26 -28.51 -12.24 1.31
N ILE A 27 -27.69 -11.64 0.48
CA ILE A 27 -27.42 -12.04 -0.90
C ILE A 27 -25.92 -12.25 -1.04
N LYS A 28 -25.53 -13.28 -1.78
CA LYS A 28 -24.15 -13.58 -2.08
C LYS A 28 -23.99 -13.69 -3.59
N VAL A 29 -22.98 -13.00 -4.13
CA VAL A 29 -22.57 -13.09 -5.53
C VAL A 29 -21.08 -13.41 -5.63
N LEU A 30 -20.66 -14.00 -6.74
CA LEU A 30 -19.22 -14.21 -6.98
C LEU A 30 -18.55 -12.86 -7.20
N SER A 31 -17.42 -12.65 -6.55
CA SER A 31 -16.62 -11.45 -6.78
C SER A 31 -16.00 -11.48 -8.18
N THR A 32 -15.82 -10.29 -8.74
CA THR A 32 -15.19 -10.06 -10.02
C THR A 32 -13.89 -9.28 -9.78
N PRO A 33 -12.76 -9.94 -9.44
CA PRO A 33 -11.55 -9.26 -8.95
C PRO A 33 -11.00 -8.18 -9.88
N ARG A 34 -11.10 -8.37 -11.21
CA ARG A 34 -10.66 -7.38 -12.21
C ARG A 34 -11.56 -6.16 -12.34
N SER A 35 -12.83 -6.30 -11.93
CA SER A 35 -13.85 -5.25 -12.02
C SER A 35 -14.83 -5.41 -10.85
N PRO A 36 -14.42 -5.10 -9.61
CA PRO A 36 -15.20 -5.38 -8.40
C PRO A 36 -16.58 -4.74 -8.39
N GLU A 37 -16.70 -3.60 -9.07
CA GLU A 37 -17.96 -2.87 -9.24
C GLU A 37 -19.05 -3.70 -9.94
N VAL A 38 -18.66 -4.65 -10.79
CA VAL A 38 -19.62 -5.50 -11.51
C VAL A 38 -20.38 -6.39 -10.53
N ALA A 39 -19.67 -7.05 -9.60
CA ALA A 39 -20.30 -7.88 -8.58
C ALA A 39 -21.19 -7.05 -7.64
N VAL A 40 -20.74 -5.83 -7.28
CA VAL A 40 -21.54 -4.91 -6.46
C VAL A 40 -22.83 -4.54 -7.17
N LEU A 41 -22.76 -4.12 -8.44
CA LEU A 41 -23.96 -3.76 -9.21
C LEU A 41 -24.89 -4.95 -9.45
N GLU A 42 -24.33 -6.15 -9.69
CA GLU A 42 -25.13 -7.36 -9.83
C GLU A 42 -25.91 -7.69 -8.54
N GLY A 43 -25.25 -7.62 -7.39
CA GLY A 43 -25.90 -7.86 -6.10
C GLY A 43 -26.97 -6.83 -5.78
N LEU A 44 -26.70 -5.54 -6.00
CA LEU A 44 -27.69 -4.47 -5.80
C LEU A 44 -28.93 -4.64 -6.68
N ARG A 45 -28.78 -5.13 -7.92
CA ARG A 45 -29.94 -5.43 -8.83
C ARG A 45 -30.82 -6.58 -8.34
N LYS A 46 -30.30 -7.46 -7.48
CA LYS A 46 -31.10 -8.57 -6.88
C LYS A 46 -31.95 -8.09 -5.71
N ILE A 47 -31.69 -6.91 -5.17
CA ILE A 47 -32.50 -6.27 -4.14
C ILE A 47 -33.69 -5.61 -4.85
N ARG A 48 -34.91 -6.02 -4.49
CA ARG A 48 -36.16 -5.55 -5.13
C ARG A 48 -36.69 -4.27 -4.51
N GLU A 49 -36.31 -3.99 -3.29
CA GLU A 49 -36.76 -2.84 -2.52
C GLU A 49 -35.97 -1.58 -2.89
N PRO A 50 -36.60 -0.39 -2.78
CA PRO A 50 -35.87 0.87 -2.93
C PRO A 50 -34.77 1.02 -1.84
N ILE A 51 -33.51 1.15 -2.25
CA ILE A 51 -32.37 1.29 -1.35
C ILE A 51 -32.24 2.76 -0.98
N SER A 52 -32.22 3.06 0.31
CA SER A 52 -32.00 4.42 0.85
C SER A 52 -30.55 4.69 1.22
N GLU A 53 -29.83 3.65 1.62
CA GLU A 53 -28.45 3.76 2.08
C GLU A 53 -27.66 2.51 1.73
N VAL A 54 -26.40 2.72 1.32
CA VAL A 54 -25.43 1.64 1.06
C VAL A 54 -24.20 1.86 1.94
N LEU A 55 -23.91 0.89 2.80
CA LEU A 55 -22.69 0.79 3.57
C LEU A 55 -21.71 -0.12 2.82
N HIS A 56 -20.54 0.37 2.49
CA HIS A 56 -19.57 -0.39 1.69
C HIS A 56 -18.31 -0.70 2.47
N ALA A 57 -17.93 -1.97 2.52
CA ALA A 57 -16.64 -2.47 3.00
C ALA A 57 -15.93 -3.25 1.90
N THR A 58 -14.59 -3.28 1.96
CA THR A 58 -13.81 -4.07 1.01
C THR A 58 -12.46 -4.46 1.60
N THR A 59 -12.01 -5.68 1.28
CA THR A 59 -10.67 -6.20 1.60
C THR A 59 -9.76 -6.25 0.37
N ILE A 60 -10.12 -5.57 -0.71
CA ILE A 60 -9.43 -5.65 -2.01
C ILE A 60 -7.94 -5.32 -1.92
N GLY A 61 -7.58 -4.30 -1.11
CA GLY A 61 -6.17 -3.92 -0.90
C GLY A 61 -5.37 -5.02 -0.23
N ALA A 62 -5.91 -5.63 0.83
CA ALA A 62 -5.28 -6.77 1.50
C ALA A 62 -5.15 -7.97 0.56
N ASN A 63 -6.20 -8.27 -0.20
CA ASN A 63 -6.22 -9.37 -1.15
C ASN A 63 -5.20 -9.18 -2.30
N ALA A 64 -5.01 -7.95 -2.78
CA ALA A 64 -3.98 -7.63 -3.76
C ALA A 64 -2.56 -7.90 -3.22
N ILE A 65 -2.27 -7.47 -1.98
CA ILE A 65 -0.99 -7.72 -1.32
C ILE A 65 -0.76 -9.22 -1.09
N LEU A 66 -1.81 -9.97 -0.78
CA LEU A 66 -1.76 -11.42 -0.61
C LEU A 66 -1.65 -12.20 -1.95
N GLY A 67 -1.63 -11.52 -3.08
CA GLY A 67 -1.44 -12.13 -4.40
C GLY A 67 -2.70 -12.78 -4.97
N GLN A 68 -3.88 -12.25 -4.66
CA GLN A 68 -5.12 -12.77 -5.23
C GLN A 68 -5.09 -12.70 -6.76
N VAL A 69 -5.42 -13.81 -7.40
CA VAL A 69 -5.50 -13.91 -8.87
C VAL A 69 -6.51 -12.91 -9.43
N GLY A 70 -6.07 -12.14 -10.43
CA GLY A 70 -6.90 -11.10 -11.06
C GLY A 70 -6.78 -9.71 -10.44
N LEU A 71 -6.05 -9.56 -9.32
CA LEU A 71 -5.63 -8.27 -8.79
C LEU A 71 -4.16 -8.03 -9.14
N GLU A 72 -3.89 -6.90 -9.75
CA GLU A 72 -2.53 -6.48 -10.10
C GLU A 72 -2.05 -5.44 -9.08
N ILE A 73 -0.88 -5.70 -8.50
CA ILE A 73 -0.19 -4.70 -7.68
C ILE A 73 0.53 -3.74 -8.64
N PRO A 74 0.28 -2.43 -8.56
CA PRO A 74 0.99 -1.46 -9.36
C PRO A 74 2.50 -1.50 -9.04
N ARG A 75 3.34 -1.18 -10.03
CA ARG A 75 4.78 -1.05 -9.80
C ARG A 75 5.06 0.12 -8.87
N VAL A 76 5.65 -0.19 -7.72
CA VAL A 76 6.02 0.77 -6.69
C VAL A 76 7.54 0.92 -6.66
N ALA A 77 8.03 2.15 -6.49
CA ALA A 77 9.44 2.40 -6.15
C ALA A 77 9.56 2.84 -4.68
N LEU A 78 10.68 2.47 -4.06
CA LEU A 78 11.07 2.89 -2.72
C LEU A 78 12.22 3.88 -2.82
N PHE A 79 12.07 5.04 -2.19
CA PHE A 79 13.13 6.01 -1.93
C PHE A 79 13.56 5.87 -0.47
N THR A 80 14.81 5.54 -0.23
CA THR A 80 15.32 5.27 1.12
C THR A 80 16.68 5.92 1.34
N THR A 81 17.08 6.08 2.59
CA THR A 81 18.41 6.58 2.96
C THR A 81 19.51 5.71 2.38
N LYS A 82 20.53 6.31 1.84
CA LYS A 82 21.73 5.61 1.32
C LYS A 82 22.32 4.66 2.36
N GLY A 83 22.56 3.41 1.95
CA GLY A 83 22.99 2.30 2.79
C GLY A 83 21.86 1.48 3.41
N PHE A 84 20.57 1.85 3.20
CA PHE A 84 19.41 1.20 3.80
C PHE A 84 18.44 0.57 2.79
N ARG A 85 18.88 0.44 1.54
CA ARG A 85 18.09 -0.14 0.45
C ARG A 85 17.57 -1.55 0.74
N ASP A 86 18.33 -2.34 1.45
CA ASP A 86 18.04 -3.75 1.67
C ASP A 86 17.31 -4.04 3.00
N VAL A 87 16.84 -3.01 3.71
CA VAL A 87 16.07 -3.16 4.96
C VAL A 87 14.86 -4.07 4.77
N ILE A 88 14.07 -3.88 3.69
CA ILE A 88 12.91 -4.73 3.41
C ILE A 88 13.28 -6.15 2.97
N GLU A 89 14.50 -6.36 2.45
CA GLU A 89 15.03 -7.67 2.11
C GLU A 89 15.50 -8.42 3.36
N ILE A 90 16.24 -7.71 4.21
CA ILE A 90 16.78 -8.27 5.45
C ILE A 90 15.63 -8.61 6.42
N GLY A 91 14.65 -7.71 6.54
CA GLY A 91 13.53 -7.85 7.45
C GLY A 91 14.01 -8.00 8.89
N ARG A 92 13.34 -8.85 9.66
CA ARG A 92 13.71 -9.16 11.06
C ARG A 92 14.75 -10.27 11.19
N GLN A 93 15.31 -10.77 10.09
CA GLN A 93 16.28 -11.88 10.04
C GLN A 93 15.78 -13.23 10.64
N ASN A 94 14.51 -13.33 10.96
CA ASN A 94 13.93 -14.58 11.43
C ASN A 94 13.69 -15.54 10.25
N ARG A 95 14.02 -16.81 10.46
CA ARG A 95 13.73 -17.88 9.51
C ARG A 95 12.54 -18.69 10.03
N PRO A 96 11.42 -18.75 9.32
CA PRO A 96 10.27 -19.55 9.72
C PRO A 96 10.58 -21.06 9.77
N ARG A 97 11.54 -21.50 8.94
CA ARG A 97 12.04 -22.91 8.90
C ARG A 97 13.56 -22.89 9.02
N LEU A 98 14.05 -23.09 10.25
CA LEU A 98 15.46 -22.92 10.59
C LEU A 98 16.41 -23.86 9.83
N TYR A 99 15.98 -25.09 9.56
CA TYR A 99 16.78 -26.16 8.94
C TYR A 99 16.37 -26.47 7.49
N ASP A 100 15.53 -25.65 6.87
CA ASP A 100 15.14 -25.81 5.48
C ASP A 100 16.11 -25.04 4.59
N LEU A 101 17.00 -25.75 3.89
CA LEU A 101 17.99 -25.17 2.98
C LEU A 101 17.35 -24.59 1.71
N PHE A 102 16.15 -25.01 1.37
CA PHE A 102 15.41 -24.59 0.18
C PHE A 102 14.33 -23.55 0.48
N PHE A 103 14.31 -23.02 1.72
CA PHE A 103 13.34 -22.01 2.09
C PHE A 103 13.69 -20.66 1.43
N ASP A 104 12.85 -20.23 0.52
CA ASP A 104 12.88 -18.89 -0.05
C ASP A 104 11.95 -17.95 0.71
N LYS A 105 12.43 -16.73 0.98
CA LYS A 105 11.60 -15.68 1.54
C LYS A 105 10.57 -15.21 0.50
N PRO A 106 9.35 -14.81 0.93
CA PRO A 106 8.44 -14.10 0.05
C PRO A 106 9.13 -12.90 -0.61
N ARG A 107 8.88 -12.72 -1.90
CA ARG A 107 9.45 -11.57 -2.61
C ARG A 107 8.94 -10.27 -2.02
N PRO A 108 9.80 -9.29 -1.72
CA PRO A 108 9.38 -7.98 -1.28
C PRO A 108 8.48 -7.30 -2.32
N LEU A 109 7.52 -6.48 -1.86
CA LEU A 109 6.62 -5.73 -2.74
C LEU A 109 7.35 -4.83 -3.72
N VAL A 110 8.49 -4.26 -3.29
CA VAL A 110 9.35 -3.45 -4.14
C VAL A 110 10.61 -4.24 -4.48
N PRO A 111 10.81 -4.64 -5.75
CA PRO A 111 12.01 -5.34 -6.17
C PRO A 111 13.24 -4.43 -6.06
N ARG A 112 14.43 -5.03 -5.91
CA ARG A 112 15.66 -4.31 -5.57
C ARG A 112 16.05 -3.21 -6.56
N GLU A 113 15.78 -3.41 -7.83
CA GLU A 113 16.04 -2.43 -8.90
C GLU A 113 15.15 -1.18 -8.84
N LEU A 114 14.05 -1.22 -8.09
CA LEU A 114 13.14 -0.10 -7.87
C LEU A 114 13.33 0.56 -6.50
N ARG A 115 14.44 0.24 -5.78
CA ARG A 115 14.81 0.86 -4.51
C ARG A 115 15.92 1.86 -4.75
N PHE A 116 15.62 3.14 -4.64
CA PHE A 116 16.53 4.26 -4.88
C PHE A 116 17.11 4.77 -3.57
N GLU A 117 18.44 4.82 -3.51
CA GLU A 117 19.19 5.29 -2.34
C GLU A 117 19.47 6.79 -2.49
N VAL A 118 18.87 7.57 -1.62
CA VAL A 118 19.04 9.03 -1.59
C VAL A 118 20.09 9.39 -0.56
N ASP A 119 21.02 10.25 -0.96
CA ASP A 119 22.15 10.65 -0.12
C ASP A 119 21.76 11.76 0.86
N GLU A 120 20.99 11.38 1.87
CA GLU A 120 20.49 12.22 2.96
C GLU A 120 20.78 11.58 4.32
N ARG A 121 20.70 12.35 5.42
CA ARG A 121 20.84 11.80 6.76
C ARG A 121 20.18 12.66 7.84
N VAL A 122 19.28 12.03 8.59
CA VAL A 122 18.76 12.48 9.88
C VAL A 122 19.30 11.56 10.96
N LEU A 123 19.72 12.10 12.10
CA LEU A 123 20.20 11.33 13.26
C LEU A 123 19.05 11.01 14.24
N ALA A 124 19.36 10.15 15.21
CA ALA A 124 18.38 9.69 16.20
C ALA A 124 17.86 10.79 17.13
N ASP A 125 18.56 11.92 17.25
CA ASP A 125 18.16 13.10 17.98
C ASP A 125 17.32 14.08 17.12
N GLY A 126 17.07 13.72 15.84
CA GLY A 126 16.35 14.56 14.88
C GLY A 126 17.21 15.60 14.18
N SER A 127 18.51 15.70 14.48
CA SER A 127 19.41 16.61 13.79
C SER A 127 19.67 16.17 12.34
N VAL A 128 19.70 17.13 11.42
CA VAL A 128 19.92 16.87 9.99
C VAL A 128 21.40 17.09 9.68
N THR A 129 22.14 16.01 9.48
CA THR A 129 23.55 16.08 9.09
C THR A 129 23.74 16.20 7.59
N LYS A 130 22.75 15.70 6.81
CA LYS A 130 22.73 15.85 5.36
C LYS A 130 21.33 16.09 4.85
N ARG A 131 21.13 17.20 4.16
CA ARG A 131 19.87 17.49 3.48
C ARG A 131 19.78 16.73 2.17
N VAL A 132 18.56 16.38 1.79
CA VAL A 132 18.29 15.80 0.48
C VAL A 132 18.59 16.80 -0.62
N ASP A 133 19.21 16.33 -1.71
CA ASP A 133 19.34 17.09 -2.97
C ASP A 133 18.09 16.86 -3.85
N PRO A 134 17.24 17.88 -4.07
CA PRO A 134 16.08 17.75 -4.94
C PRO A 134 16.44 17.28 -6.35
N GLY A 135 17.61 17.67 -6.88
CA GLY A 135 18.06 17.25 -8.21
C GLY A 135 18.41 15.75 -8.28
N GLU A 136 18.93 15.17 -7.18
CA GLU A 136 19.12 13.72 -7.10
C GLU A 136 17.80 12.98 -7.14
N VAL A 137 16.81 13.42 -6.33
CA VAL A 137 15.47 12.85 -6.28
C VAL A 137 14.80 12.94 -7.65
N GLU A 138 14.94 14.06 -8.34
CA GLU A 138 14.36 14.25 -9.68
C GLU A 138 14.95 13.28 -10.70
N ARG A 139 16.27 13.08 -10.70
CA ARG A 139 16.91 12.08 -11.58
C ARG A 139 16.36 10.67 -11.33
N TYR A 140 16.19 10.31 -10.06
CA TYR A 140 15.61 9.00 -9.70
C TYR A 140 14.12 8.91 -10.05
N ALA A 141 13.35 9.99 -9.92
CA ALA A 141 11.95 10.04 -10.31
C ALA A 141 11.76 9.78 -11.81
N VAL A 142 12.58 10.44 -12.65
CA VAL A 142 12.57 10.23 -14.10
C VAL A 142 12.93 8.79 -14.45
N LYS A 143 13.96 8.23 -13.81
CA LYS A 143 14.36 6.83 -13.99
C LYS A 143 13.25 5.87 -13.58
N ALA A 144 12.65 6.06 -12.40
CA ALA A 144 11.55 5.22 -11.92
C ALA A 144 10.36 5.25 -12.89
N LYS A 145 10.00 6.43 -13.39
CA LYS A 145 8.93 6.60 -14.37
C LYS A 145 9.20 5.86 -15.68
N SER A 146 10.45 5.90 -16.19
CA SER A 146 10.84 5.14 -17.39
C SER A 146 10.79 3.63 -17.19
N MET A 147 10.84 3.14 -15.93
CA MET A 147 10.69 1.73 -15.57
C MET A 147 9.22 1.32 -15.31
N GLY A 148 8.25 2.19 -15.62
CA GLY A 148 6.81 1.89 -15.47
C GLY A 148 6.30 1.97 -14.04
N VAL A 149 7.01 2.68 -13.14
CA VAL A 149 6.54 2.95 -11.78
C VAL A 149 5.36 3.92 -11.83
N VAL A 150 4.31 3.63 -11.06
CA VAL A 150 3.10 4.48 -10.96
C VAL A 150 2.87 5.07 -9.58
N SER A 151 3.49 4.49 -8.55
CA SER A 151 3.41 4.97 -7.17
C SER A 151 4.77 4.86 -6.48
N VAL A 152 4.99 5.69 -5.46
CA VAL A 152 6.26 5.73 -4.75
C VAL A 152 6.05 5.78 -3.25
N ALA A 153 6.91 5.07 -2.52
CA ALA A 153 7.06 5.13 -1.08
C ALA A 153 8.40 5.81 -0.74
N VAL A 154 8.39 6.68 0.26
CA VAL A 154 9.59 7.32 0.81
C VAL A 154 9.73 6.90 2.26
N SER A 155 10.87 6.31 2.61
CA SER A 155 11.16 5.89 3.98
C SER A 155 12.62 6.17 4.31
N TYR A 156 12.84 7.26 5.03
CA TYR A 156 14.18 7.69 5.46
C TYR A 156 14.42 7.38 6.93
N LEU A 157 15.68 7.25 7.31
CA LEU A 157 16.06 7.06 8.70
C LEU A 157 15.55 8.22 9.54
N HIS A 158 15.00 7.88 10.73
CA HIS A 158 14.54 8.82 11.75
C HIS A 158 13.53 9.88 11.28
N SER A 159 12.88 9.66 10.13
CA SER A 159 11.84 10.56 9.61
C SER A 159 10.62 10.70 10.52
N TYR A 160 10.40 9.74 11.41
CA TYR A 160 9.36 9.81 12.45
C TYR A 160 9.67 10.85 13.54
N ILE A 161 10.94 11.26 13.68
CA ILE A 161 11.37 12.35 14.58
C ILE A 161 11.43 13.67 13.80
N ASN A 162 12.09 13.65 12.62
CA ASN A 162 12.23 14.84 11.78
C ASN A 162 11.97 14.50 10.31
N PRO A 163 10.78 14.84 9.77
CA PRO A 163 10.36 14.45 8.43
C PRO A 163 10.89 15.35 7.31
N VAL A 164 11.70 16.37 7.61
CA VAL A 164 12.06 17.44 6.66
C VAL A 164 12.59 16.92 5.32
N ASN A 165 13.45 15.89 5.32
CA ASN A 165 14.01 15.30 4.11
C ASN A 165 12.95 14.50 3.32
N GLU A 166 12.03 13.80 3.99
CA GLU A 166 10.89 13.14 3.33
C GLU A 166 9.93 14.13 2.71
N GLU A 167 9.65 15.24 3.39
CA GLU A 167 8.75 16.28 2.90
C GLU A 167 9.28 16.90 1.61
N VAL A 168 10.55 17.32 1.59
CA VAL A 168 11.20 17.85 0.39
C VAL A 168 11.20 16.81 -0.74
N THR A 169 11.51 15.57 -0.44
CA THR A 169 11.44 14.46 -1.42
C THR A 169 10.03 14.29 -1.95
N GLY A 170 9.03 14.29 -1.07
CA GLY A 170 7.63 14.18 -1.44
C GLY A 170 7.15 15.30 -2.36
N GLU A 171 7.59 16.53 -2.13
CA GLU A 171 7.27 17.67 -3.01
C GLU A 171 7.80 17.48 -4.43
N VAL A 172 9.03 16.99 -4.56
CA VAL A 172 9.62 16.67 -5.87
C VAL A 172 8.85 15.54 -6.55
N LEU A 173 8.62 14.43 -5.83
CA LEU A 173 7.99 13.23 -6.39
C LEU A 173 6.55 13.45 -6.83
N ARG A 174 5.76 14.31 -6.17
CA ARG A 174 4.39 14.66 -6.57
C ARG A 174 4.28 15.32 -7.94
N LYS A 175 5.38 15.85 -8.47
CA LYS A 175 5.43 16.37 -9.85
C LYS A 175 5.41 15.25 -10.91
N TYR A 176 5.81 14.05 -10.52
CA TYR A 176 5.99 12.89 -11.40
C TYR A 176 4.98 11.77 -11.15
N PHE A 177 4.52 11.61 -9.90
CA PHE A 177 3.66 10.50 -9.47
C PHE A 177 2.40 11.01 -8.77
N ARG A 178 1.29 10.38 -9.10
CA ARG A 178 0.01 10.68 -8.46
C ARG A 178 -0.04 10.18 -7.00
N TYR A 179 0.59 9.04 -6.74
CA TYR A 179 0.58 8.39 -5.43
C TYR A 179 1.97 8.43 -4.82
N VAL A 180 2.11 9.18 -3.74
CA VAL A 180 3.36 9.37 -2.98
C VAL A 180 3.04 9.17 -1.50
N SER A 181 3.57 8.09 -0.93
CA SER A 181 3.47 7.78 0.50
C SER A 181 4.76 8.17 1.20
N LEU A 182 4.65 8.91 2.31
CA LEU A 182 5.78 9.26 3.17
C LEU A 182 5.68 8.47 4.47
N SER A 183 6.74 7.81 4.90
CA SER A 183 6.73 6.97 6.08
C SER A 183 6.41 7.76 7.36
N SER A 184 6.85 8.99 7.43
CA SER A 184 6.54 9.91 8.52
C SER A 184 5.05 10.25 8.67
N ARG A 185 4.24 10.00 7.64
CA ARG A 185 2.78 10.24 7.65
C ARG A 185 1.98 8.94 7.75
N VAL A 186 2.48 7.86 7.16
CA VAL A 186 1.78 6.56 7.11
C VAL A 186 1.99 5.78 8.39
N ALA A 187 3.23 5.69 8.88
CA ALA A 187 3.60 4.92 10.07
C ALA A 187 4.75 5.63 10.81
N PRO A 188 4.50 6.74 11.55
CA PRO A 188 5.55 7.53 12.22
C PRO A 188 6.10 6.81 13.46
N GLU A 189 6.64 5.62 13.27
CA GLU A 189 7.15 4.75 14.31
C GLU A 189 8.65 4.47 14.16
N PRO A 190 9.39 4.21 15.25
CA PRO A 190 10.74 3.67 15.17
C PRO A 190 10.69 2.29 14.49
N ARG A 191 11.86 1.73 14.14
CA ARG A 191 12.06 0.47 13.42
C ARG A 191 11.84 0.61 11.91
N GLU A 192 12.94 0.67 11.21
CA GLU A 192 13.01 0.93 9.77
C GLU A 192 12.26 -0.11 8.94
N TYR A 193 12.34 -1.41 9.32
CA TYR A 193 11.68 -2.45 8.56
C TYR A 193 10.15 -2.33 8.61
N GLU A 194 9.60 -2.21 9.82
CA GLU A 194 8.15 -2.10 10.02
C GLU A 194 7.60 -0.85 9.35
N ARG A 195 8.27 0.30 9.53
CA ARG A 195 7.87 1.56 8.92
C ARG A 195 7.92 1.48 7.39
N THR A 196 9.03 0.98 6.83
CA THR A 196 9.20 0.87 5.37
C THR A 196 8.21 -0.11 4.75
N SER A 197 7.97 -1.26 5.40
CA SER A 197 7.05 -2.27 4.87
C SER A 197 5.58 -1.85 4.96
N THR A 198 5.23 -0.94 5.89
CA THR A 198 3.87 -0.40 6.05
C THR A 198 3.61 0.77 5.08
N THR A 199 4.66 1.49 4.71
CA THR A 199 4.58 2.65 3.82
C THR A 199 4.32 2.28 2.37
#